data_a714550cac441583d8b86ca63be3c66d
#
_entry.id   a714550cac441583d8b86ca63be3c66d
#
_cell.length_a   1.000
_cell.length_b   1.000
_cell.length_c   1.000
_cell.angle_alpha   90.00
_cell.angle_beta   90.00
_cell.angle_gamma   90.00
#
_symmetry.space_group_name_H-M   'P 1'
#
loop_
_entity.id
_entity.type
_entity.pdbx_description
1 polymer ?
#
loop_
_entity_poly.entity_id
_entity_poly.type
_entity_poly.pdbx_seq_one_letter_code
_entity_poly.pdbx_strand_id
1 'polypeptide(L)' 'MPLSMVEEGEPKTLVKVGGKEEVRKFLENLGFVDGTVVTVVSSLGGNMILKVKDSRVALGRDMASKIQVA' A
#
# COMPACT_ATOMS: atom_id res chain seq x y z
N MET A 1 3.62 4.31 -10.05
CA MET A 1 4.74 3.55 -9.47
C MET A 1 4.24 2.60 -8.39
N PRO A 2 4.90 1.49 -8.18
CA PRO A 2 4.49 0.59 -7.10
C PRO A 2 4.81 1.18 -5.73
N LEU A 3 3.92 0.92 -4.78
CA LEU A 3 4.06 1.44 -3.42
C LEU A 3 5.37 0.98 -2.74
N SER A 4 5.85 -0.20 -3.12
CA SER A 4 7.10 -0.73 -2.57
C SER A 4 8.33 0.12 -2.88
N MET A 5 8.22 1.05 -3.82
CA MET A 5 9.31 1.93 -4.22
C MET A 5 9.17 3.35 -3.67
N VAL A 6 8.15 3.62 -2.89
CA VAL A 6 7.92 4.94 -2.30
C VAL A 6 8.79 5.09 -1.05
N GLU A 7 9.39 6.26 -0.89
CA GLU A 7 10.21 6.57 0.27
C GLU A 7 9.36 6.82 1.51
N GLU A 8 9.94 6.58 2.67
CA GLU A 8 9.27 6.80 3.94
C GLU A 8 8.86 8.27 4.09
N GLY A 9 7.67 8.48 4.64
CA GLY A 9 7.16 9.80 4.92
C GLY A 9 6.47 10.51 3.77
N GLU A 10 6.50 9.95 2.56
CA GLU A 10 5.86 10.58 1.40
C GLU A 10 4.42 10.07 1.22
N PRO A 11 3.41 10.95 1.36
CA PRO A 11 2.04 10.54 1.05
C PRO A 11 1.86 10.41 -0.46
N LYS A 12 1.18 9.34 -0.87
CA LYS A 12 0.89 9.09 -2.28
C LYS A 12 -0.56 8.70 -2.43
N THR A 13 -1.15 9.05 -3.56
CA THR A 13 -2.53 8.67 -3.86
C THR A 13 -2.55 7.32 -4.55
N LEU A 14 -3.36 6.42 -4.03
CA LEU A 14 -3.55 5.10 -4.61
C LEU A 14 -4.30 5.22 -5.93
N VAL A 15 -3.73 4.67 -7.00
CA VAL A 15 -4.31 4.71 -8.32
C VAL A 15 -5.00 3.39 -8.66
N LYS A 16 -4.37 2.28 -8.33
CA LYS A 16 -4.87 0.97 -8.71
C LYS A 16 -4.24 -0.12 -7.84
N VAL A 17 -5.03 -1.13 -7.52
CA VAL A 17 -4.53 -2.35 -6.90
C VAL A 17 -4.51 -3.44 -7.94
N GLY A 18 -3.35 -4.01 -8.18
CA GLY A 18 -3.17 -5.10 -9.14
C GLY A 18 -3.29 -6.46 -8.49
N GLY A 19 -3.05 -7.49 -9.29
CA GLY A 19 -3.08 -8.87 -8.82
C GLY A 19 -4.42 -9.54 -9.00
N LYS A 20 -4.53 -10.73 -8.44
CA LYS A 20 -5.76 -11.52 -8.52
C LYS A 20 -6.87 -10.89 -7.69
N GLU A 21 -8.10 -11.24 -8.01
CA GLU A 21 -9.26 -10.69 -7.32
C GLU A 21 -9.21 -10.90 -5.81
N GLU A 22 -8.75 -12.07 -5.37
CA GLU A 22 -8.63 -12.37 -3.94
C GLU A 22 -7.68 -11.39 -3.23
N VAL A 23 -6.57 -11.08 -3.88
CA VAL A 23 -5.58 -10.15 -3.35
C VAL A 23 -6.16 -8.73 -3.31
N ARG A 24 -6.84 -8.34 -4.39
CA ARG A 24 -7.46 -7.02 -4.44
C ARG A 24 -8.51 -6.84 -3.36
N LYS A 25 -9.34 -7.85 -3.15
CA LYS A 25 -10.36 -7.80 -2.10
C LYS A 25 -9.74 -7.72 -0.71
N PHE A 26 -8.68 -8.49 -0.49
CA PHE A 26 -7.96 -8.46 0.77
C PHE A 26 -7.43 -7.05 1.05
N LEU A 27 -6.78 -6.44 0.08
CA LEU A 27 -6.23 -5.10 0.23
C LEU A 27 -7.32 -4.04 0.38
N GLU A 28 -8.42 -4.16 -0.36
CA GLU A 28 -9.55 -3.25 -0.22
C GLU A 28 -10.14 -3.30 1.19
N ASN A 29 -10.23 -4.48 1.77
CA ASN A 29 -10.74 -4.63 3.13
C ASN A 29 -9.84 -3.98 4.16
N LEU A 30 -8.56 -3.85 3.87
CA LEU A 30 -7.62 -3.14 4.72
C LEU A 30 -7.67 -1.63 4.53
N GLY A 31 -8.41 -1.15 3.53
CA GLY A 31 -8.56 0.26 3.26
C GLY A 31 -7.83 0.76 2.01
N PHE A 32 -7.17 -0.12 1.28
CA PHE A 32 -6.45 0.27 0.06
C PHE A 32 -7.42 0.34 -1.12
N VAL A 33 -8.11 1.47 -1.24
CA VAL A 33 -9.04 1.71 -2.33
C VAL A 33 -8.56 2.89 -3.18
N ASP A 34 -9.00 2.92 -4.43
CA ASP A 34 -8.60 3.97 -5.38
C ASP A 34 -8.91 5.36 -4.81
N GLY A 35 -7.93 6.26 -4.96
CA GLY A 35 -8.08 7.63 -4.50
C GLY A 35 -7.67 7.86 -3.04
N THR A 36 -7.41 6.80 -2.30
CA THR A 36 -6.99 6.92 -0.90
C THR A 36 -5.52 7.32 -0.82
N VAL A 37 -5.19 8.16 0.14
CA VAL A 37 -3.79 8.54 0.37
C VAL A 37 -3.14 7.51 1.28
N VAL A 38 -1.98 7.02 0.86
CA VAL A 38 -1.20 6.03 1.60
C VAL A 38 0.19 6.60 1.87
N THR A 39 0.68 6.44 3.09
CA THR A 39 2.01 6.89 3.47
C THR A 39 2.83 5.70 3.95
N VAL A 40 4.07 5.60 3.48
CA VAL A 40 5.01 4.61 3.99
C VAL A 40 5.58 5.14 5.29
N VAL A 41 5.27 4.49 6.40
CA VAL A 41 5.74 4.90 7.72
C VAL A 41 7.15 4.38 7.96
N SER A 42 7.38 3.12 7.65
CA SER A 42 8.71 2.51 7.76
C SER A 42 8.79 1.29 6.87
N SER A 43 10.02 0.88 6.60
CA SER A 43 10.29 -0.30 5.80
C SER A 43 11.40 -1.07 6.51
N LEU A 44 11.13 -2.30 6.89
CA LEU A 44 12.07 -3.10 7.66
C LEU A 44 12.11 -4.51 7.09
N GLY A 45 13.27 -4.87 6.54
CA GLY A 45 13.42 -6.16 5.91
C GLY A 45 12.46 -6.34 4.75
N GLY A 46 11.70 -7.43 4.78
CA GLY A 46 10.72 -7.73 3.74
C GLY A 46 9.34 -7.13 3.98
N ASN A 47 9.17 -6.30 4.99
CA ASN A 47 7.86 -5.76 5.38
C ASN A 47 7.85 -4.23 5.33
N MET A 48 6.67 -3.69 5.09
CA MET A 48 6.45 -2.25 5.09
C MET A 48 5.30 -1.93 6.05
N ILE A 49 5.46 -0.87 6.81
CA ILE A 49 4.38 -0.34 7.65
C ILE A 49 3.78 0.83 6.90
N LEU A 50 2.49 0.73 6.62
CA LEU A 50 1.77 1.70 5.80
C LEU A 50 0.67 2.35 6.63
N LYS A 51 0.53 3.65 6.47
CA LYS A 51 -0.60 4.36 7.05
C LYS A 51 -1.64 4.57 5.96
N VAL A 52 -2.84 4.06 6.19
CA VAL A 52 -3.97 4.22 5.28
C VAL A 52 -5.18 4.60 6.12
N LYS A 53 -5.82 5.73 5.79
CA LYS A 53 -6.89 6.31 6.61
C LYS A 53 -6.37 6.52 8.04
N ASP A 54 -7.08 6.02 9.04
CA ASP A 54 -6.69 6.18 10.44
C ASP A 54 -5.98 4.93 10.99
N SER A 55 -5.56 4.04 10.11
CA SER A 55 -4.98 2.77 10.50
C SER A 55 -3.55 2.61 10.00
N ARG A 56 -2.79 1.80 10.71
CA ARG A 56 -1.47 1.37 10.26
C ARG A 56 -1.54 -0.11 9.94
N VAL A 57 -1.00 -0.48 8.80
CA VAL A 57 -1.06 -1.85 8.30
C VAL A 57 0.34 -2.30 7.93
N ALA A 58 0.72 -3.50 8.35
CA ALA A 58 1.98 -4.11 7.94
C ALA A 58 1.72 -5.00 6.73
N LEU A 59 2.42 -4.76 5.64
CA LEU A 59 2.34 -5.58 4.43
C LEU A 59 3.72 -6.03 4.02
N GLY A 60 3.82 -7.25 3.50
CA GLY A 60 5.04 -7.68 2.84
C GLY A 60 5.27 -6.86 1.57
N ARG A 61 6.53 -6.73 1.17
CA ARG A 61 6.87 -5.98 -0.05
C ARG A 61 6.17 -6.54 -1.29
N ASP A 62 5.98 -7.85 -1.34
CA ASP A 62 5.29 -8.48 -2.47
C ASP A 62 3.88 -7.94 -2.64
N MET A 63 3.17 -7.80 -1.53
CA MET A 63 1.81 -7.25 -1.56
C MET A 63 1.83 -5.75 -1.86
N ALA A 64 2.75 -5.02 -1.24
CA ALA A 64 2.87 -3.58 -1.48
C ALA A 64 3.20 -3.27 -2.94
N SER A 65 3.97 -4.14 -3.60
CA SER A 65 4.32 -3.95 -5.01
C SER A 65 3.12 -4.04 -5.95
N LYS A 66 2.01 -4.61 -5.50
CA LYS A 66 0.79 -4.71 -6.31
C LYS A 66 -0.07 -3.45 -6.23
N ILE A 67 0.26 -2.54 -5.32
CA ILE A 67 -0.46 -1.29 -5.16
C ILE A 67 0.26 -0.21 -5.97
N GLN A 68 -0.46 0.36 -6.94
CA GLN A 68 0.09 1.43 -7.77
C GLN A 68 -0.33 2.78 -7.22
N VAL A 69 0.63 3.69 -7.12
CA VAL A 69 0.39 5.03 -6.61
C VAL A 69 0.91 6.09 -7.59
N ALA A 70 0.38 7.26 -7.44
CA ALA A 70 0.80 8.40 -8.26
C ALA A 70 1.81 9.27 -7.53
#